data_ac478b7f26536369720e12f29409c5a3
#
_entry.id   ac478b7f26536369720e12f29409c5a3
#
_cell.length_a   1.000
_cell.length_b   1.000
_cell.length_c   1.000
_cell.angle_alpha   90.00
_cell.angle_beta   90.00
_cell.angle_gamma   90.00
#
_symmetry.space_group_name_H-M   'P 1'
#
loop_
_entity.id
_entity.type
_entity.pdbx_description
1 polymer ?
#
loop_
_entity_poly.entity_id
_entity_poly.type
_entity_poly.pdbx_seq_one_letter_code
_entity_poly.pdbx_strand_id
1 'polypeptide(L)'
;MSALIDCIEEISGKIIIWSRFRYDIKKIFSTLSDKFGEDSVVCYYGDTSDDDRELAIEKFQNGDSRFLVANPATAGYGLTLTAANTVIYYANDFNLETRMQSEDRCHRLGQKNTVTYIDFICEDTVDEKIVKSLRNKIDIGAKVLGEEAREWLRMIKQ
;
A
#
# COMPACT_ATOMS: atom_id res chain seq x y z
N MET A 1 5.29 -0.01 16.19
CA MET A 1 3.80 -0.13 16.20
C MET A 1 3.15 1.15 16.71
N SER A 2 3.58 1.77 17.83
CA SER A 2 3.02 3.05 18.30
C SER A 2 3.03 4.12 17.20
N ALA A 3 4.15 4.36 16.55
CA ALA A 3 4.25 5.34 15.45
C ALA A 3 3.22 5.12 14.31
N LEU A 4 2.87 3.85 14.00
CA LEU A 4 1.82 3.55 13.03
C LEU A 4 0.45 4.00 13.54
N ILE A 5 0.15 3.72 14.80
CA ILE A 5 -1.12 4.11 15.41
C ILE A 5 -1.23 5.63 15.49
N ASP A 6 -0.19 6.31 15.96
CA ASP A 6 -0.15 7.77 16.07
C ASP A 6 -0.37 8.42 14.69
N CYS A 7 0.28 7.89 13.63
CA CYS A 7 0.09 8.35 12.27
C CYS A 7 -1.35 8.13 11.77
N ILE A 8 -1.94 6.95 12.03
CA ILE A 8 -3.30 6.60 11.59
C ILE A 8 -4.37 7.48 12.27
N GLU A 9 -4.16 7.89 13.51
CA GLU A 9 -5.10 8.74 14.26
C GLU A 9 -5.21 10.14 13.66
N GLU A 10 -4.16 10.63 13.01
CA GLU A 10 -4.14 11.94 12.33
C GLU A 10 -4.76 11.90 10.91
N ILE A 11 -5.00 10.69 10.37
CA ILE A 11 -5.48 10.51 8.99
C ILE A 11 -6.99 10.26 8.99
N SER A 12 -7.70 10.94 8.11
CA SER A 12 -9.10 10.67 7.83
C SER A 12 -9.26 9.81 6.57
N GLY A 13 -10.34 9.00 6.51
CA GLY A 13 -10.66 8.16 5.36
C GLY A 13 -10.02 6.77 5.41
N LYS A 14 -10.04 6.09 4.25
CA LYS A 14 -9.56 4.72 4.13
C LYS A 14 -8.06 4.68 3.86
N ILE A 15 -7.39 3.71 4.49
CA ILE A 15 -5.93 3.59 4.48
C ILE A 15 -5.54 2.19 4.02
N ILE A 16 -4.60 2.12 3.07
CA ILE A 16 -3.91 0.88 2.73
C ILE A 16 -2.58 0.84 3.45
N ILE A 17 -2.28 -0.29 4.07
CA ILE A 17 -1.02 -0.52 4.76
C ILE A 17 -0.31 -1.70 4.09
N TRP A 18 0.74 -1.40 3.36
CA TRP A 18 1.58 -2.39 2.72
C TRP A 18 2.67 -2.88 3.65
N SER A 19 2.81 -4.18 3.80
CA SER A 19 3.95 -4.80 4.45
C SER A 19 4.42 -6.04 3.71
N ARG A 20 5.73 -6.20 3.62
CA ARG A 20 6.37 -7.36 2.99
C ARG A 20 6.24 -8.62 3.83
N PHE A 21 6.28 -8.49 5.15
CA PHE A 21 6.40 -9.62 6.06
C PHE A 21 5.03 -10.05 6.61
N ARG A 22 4.74 -11.35 6.51
CA ARG A 22 3.48 -11.93 7.06
C ARG A 22 3.31 -11.69 8.55
N TYR A 23 4.42 -11.72 9.30
CA TYR A 23 4.38 -11.44 10.73
C TYR A 23 3.86 -10.02 11.02
N ASP A 24 4.37 -9.04 10.28
CA ASP A 24 3.94 -7.65 10.44
C ASP A 24 2.47 -7.48 10.04
N ILE A 25 2.04 -8.10 8.93
CA ILE A 25 0.64 -8.06 8.49
C ILE A 25 -0.29 -8.56 9.60
N LYS A 26 0.01 -9.74 10.18
CA LYS A 26 -0.79 -10.32 11.27
C LYS A 26 -0.78 -9.43 12.52
N LYS A 27 0.37 -8.87 12.88
CA LYS A 27 0.52 -7.99 14.03
C LYS A 27 -0.22 -6.66 13.83
N ILE A 28 -0.12 -6.06 12.65
CA ILE A 28 -0.85 -4.83 12.30
C ILE A 28 -2.36 -5.10 12.35
N PHE A 29 -2.81 -6.20 11.72
CA PHE A 29 -4.21 -6.60 11.73
C PHE A 29 -4.76 -6.73 13.15
N SER A 30 -4.11 -7.52 14.02
CA SER A 30 -4.54 -7.69 15.41
C SER A 30 -4.58 -6.36 16.14
N THR A 31 -3.54 -5.54 16.02
CA THR A 31 -3.47 -4.23 16.69
C THR A 31 -4.59 -3.29 16.24
N LEU A 32 -4.92 -3.27 14.95
CA LEU A 32 -5.99 -2.43 14.41
C LEU A 32 -7.37 -2.97 14.80
N SER A 33 -7.56 -4.30 14.77
CA SER A 33 -8.80 -4.94 15.22
C SER A 33 -9.09 -4.65 16.70
N ASP A 34 -8.08 -4.76 17.55
CA ASP A 34 -8.19 -4.49 18.98
C ASP A 34 -8.55 -3.03 19.27
N LYS A 35 -8.00 -2.10 18.48
CA LYS A 35 -8.17 -0.66 18.71
C LYS A 35 -9.41 -0.06 18.05
N PHE A 36 -9.71 -0.48 16.81
CA PHE A 36 -10.75 0.12 15.97
C PHE A 36 -11.93 -0.81 15.67
N GLY A 37 -11.89 -2.07 16.16
CA GLY A 37 -12.89 -3.10 15.94
C GLY A 37 -12.54 -4.02 14.76
N GLU A 38 -12.99 -5.28 14.84
CA GLU A 38 -12.67 -6.32 13.85
C GLU A 38 -13.17 -5.97 12.43
N ASP A 39 -14.34 -5.36 12.31
CA ASP A 39 -14.91 -4.97 11.01
C ASP A 39 -14.19 -3.79 10.35
N SER A 40 -13.36 -3.07 11.10
CA SER A 40 -12.62 -1.91 10.59
C SER A 40 -11.44 -2.28 9.71
N VAL A 41 -10.96 -3.52 9.77
CA VAL A 41 -9.73 -3.97 9.11
C VAL A 41 -9.94 -5.26 8.33
N VAL A 42 -9.36 -5.32 7.14
CA VAL A 42 -9.30 -6.52 6.30
C VAL A 42 -7.87 -6.82 5.91
N CYS A 43 -7.59 -8.10 5.63
CA CYS A 43 -6.26 -8.57 5.21
C CYS A 43 -6.27 -9.15 3.80
N TYR A 44 -5.15 -8.93 3.08
CA TYR A 44 -4.91 -9.53 1.76
C TYR A 44 -3.45 -9.96 1.63
N TYR A 45 -3.18 -11.25 1.80
CA TYR A 45 -1.82 -11.82 1.68
C TYR A 45 -1.87 -13.29 1.26
N GLY A 46 -0.71 -13.94 1.11
CA GLY A 46 -0.59 -15.27 0.50
C GLY A 46 -1.40 -16.40 1.13
N ASP A 47 -1.64 -16.35 2.45
CA ASP A 47 -2.40 -17.37 3.17
C ASP A 47 -3.93 -17.14 3.12
N THR A 48 -4.37 -16.00 2.61
CA THR A 48 -5.80 -15.69 2.45
C THR A 48 -6.35 -16.48 1.25
N SER A 49 -7.48 -17.18 1.41
CA SER A 49 -8.16 -17.87 0.32
C SER A 49 -8.65 -16.87 -0.75
N ASP A 50 -8.90 -17.33 -1.96
CA ASP A 50 -9.35 -16.44 -3.04
C ASP A 50 -10.72 -15.83 -2.72
N ASP A 51 -11.65 -16.58 -2.14
CA ASP A 51 -12.96 -16.06 -1.70
C ASP A 51 -12.81 -14.98 -0.60
N ASP A 52 -11.93 -15.23 0.37
CA ASP A 52 -11.65 -14.24 1.44
C ASP A 52 -10.97 -12.99 0.90
N ARG A 53 -10.14 -13.12 -0.15
CA ARG A 53 -9.51 -11.98 -0.82
C ARG A 53 -10.54 -11.09 -1.52
N GLU A 54 -11.47 -11.71 -2.27
CA GLU A 54 -12.55 -10.96 -2.92
C GLU A 54 -13.42 -10.26 -1.90
N LEU A 55 -13.81 -10.95 -0.82
CA LEU A 55 -14.59 -10.37 0.26
C LEU A 55 -13.85 -9.23 0.96
N ALA A 56 -12.54 -9.37 1.19
CA ALA A 56 -11.73 -8.31 1.80
C ALA A 56 -11.70 -7.05 0.94
N ILE A 57 -11.53 -7.20 -0.37
CA ILE A 57 -11.55 -6.07 -1.30
C ILE A 57 -12.93 -5.42 -1.35
N GLU A 58 -14.01 -6.19 -1.40
CA GLU A 58 -15.38 -5.68 -1.40
C GLU A 58 -15.68 -4.88 -0.11
N LYS A 59 -15.34 -5.44 1.06
CA LYS A 59 -15.50 -4.75 2.35
C LYS A 59 -14.68 -3.46 2.42
N PHE A 60 -13.48 -3.46 1.85
CA PHE A 60 -12.64 -2.27 1.83
C PHE A 60 -13.11 -1.25 0.81
N GLN A 61 -13.41 -1.66 -0.42
CA GLN A 61 -13.73 -0.73 -1.51
C GLN A 61 -15.14 -0.14 -1.36
N ASN A 62 -16.14 -0.97 -1.04
CA ASN A 62 -17.55 -0.61 -1.04
C ASN A 62 -18.20 -0.64 0.35
N GLY A 63 -17.60 -1.34 1.31
CA GLY A 63 -18.10 -1.47 2.69
C GLY A 63 -17.48 -0.47 3.67
N ASP A 64 -17.60 -0.78 4.95
CA ASP A 64 -17.21 0.11 6.06
C ASP A 64 -15.78 -0.11 6.58
N SER A 65 -15.08 -1.14 6.09
CA SER A 65 -13.70 -1.38 6.53
C SER A 65 -12.81 -0.20 6.15
N ARG A 66 -12.15 0.36 7.18
CA ARG A 66 -11.28 1.53 7.04
C ARG A 66 -9.87 1.17 6.60
N PHE A 67 -9.39 -0.01 7.00
CA PHE A 67 -8.01 -0.43 6.81
C PHE A 67 -7.92 -1.68 5.93
N LEU A 68 -7.02 -1.65 4.95
CA LEU A 68 -6.59 -2.83 4.20
C LEU A 68 -5.11 -3.07 4.54
N VAL A 69 -4.81 -4.21 5.16
CA VAL A 69 -3.43 -4.63 5.44
C VAL A 69 -3.04 -5.74 4.46
N ALA A 70 -2.05 -5.48 3.62
CA ALA A 70 -1.77 -6.39 2.52
C ALA A 70 -0.27 -6.50 2.18
N ASN A 71 0.06 -7.60 1.47
CA ASN A 71 1.37 -7.76 0.86
C ASN A 71 1.33 -7.24 -0.58
N PRO A 72 2.19 -6.27 -0.96
CA PRO A 72 2.16 -5.67 -2.30
C PRO A 72 2.44 -6.67 -3.42
N ALA A 73 3.26 -7.69 -3.17
CA ALA A 73 3.54 -8.73 -4.16
C ALA A 73 2.35 -9.68 -4.40
N THR A 74 1.54 -9.94 -3.36
CA THR A 74 0.35 -10.80 -3.47
C THR A 74 -0.83 -10.05 -4.10
N ALA A 75 -0.97 -8.77 -3.78
CA ALA A 75 -2.02 -7.91 -4.32
C ALA A 75 -1.75 -7.47 -5.78
N GLY A 76 -0.85 -8.15 -6.46
CA GLY A 76 -0.13 -7.70 -7.65
C GLY A 76 -0.93 -7.48 -8.92
N TYR A 77 -2.06 -8.10 -9.20
CA TYR A 77 -2.72 -7.92 -10.51
C TYR A 77 -4.23 -7.62 -10.39
N GLY A 78 -4.65 -6.54 -11.05
CA GLY A 78 -6.07 -6.30 -11.33
C GLY A 78 -6.88 -5.60 -10.24
N LEU A 79 -6.38 -5.42 -9.02
CA LEU A 79 -7.15 -4.79 -7.94
C LEU A 79 -7.37 -3.29 -8.17
N THR A 80 -8.56 -2.81 -7.84
CA THR A 80 -8.89 -1.40 -7.80
C THR A 80 -9.13 -1.00 -6.35
N LEU A 81 -8.31 -0.09 -5.83
CA LEU A 81 -8.32 0.34 -4.43
C LEU A 81 -8.50 1.87 -4.30
N THR A 82 -9.36 2.42 -5.16
CA THR A 82 -9.60 3.87 -5.25
C THR A 82 -10.41 4.45 -4.09
N ALA A 83 -10.93 3.61 -3.20
CA ALA A 83 -11.56 4.07 -1.96
C ALA A 83 -10.56 4.65 -0.96
N ALA A 84 -9.28 4.27 -1.05
CA ALA A 84 -8.23 4.82 -0.22
C ALA A 84 -7.69 6.15 -0.77
N ASN A 85 -7.38 7.07 0.13
CA ASN A 85 -6.66 8.29 -0.16
C ASN A 85 -5.31 8.37 0.54
N THR A 86 -4.98 7.37 1.36
CA THR A 86 -3.68 7.26 2.01
C THR A 86 -3.14 5.85 1.90
N VAL A 87 -1.87 5.76 1.59
CA VAL A 87 -1.12 4.50 1.47
C VAL A 87 0.11 4.57 2.36
N ILE A 88 0.22 3.62 3.29
CA ILE A 88 1.35 3.50 4.20
C ILE A 88 2.18 2.29 3.79
N TYR A 89 3.46 2.51 3.56
CA TYR A 89 4.45 1.43 3.42
C TYR A 89 5.11 1.19 4.76
N TYR A 90 4.61 0.20 5.50
CA TYR A 90 5.15 -0.18 6.81
C TYR A 90 6.49 -0.89 6.69
N ALA A 91 6.66 -1.71 5.65
CA ALA A 91 7.94 -2.31 5.28
C ALA A 91 8.08 -2.35 3.76
N ASN A 92 9.12 -1.72 3.25
CA ASN A 92 9.46 -1.69 1.83
C ASN A 92 10.43 -2.82 1.45
N ASP A 93 10.57 -3.07 0.15
CA ASP A 93 11.67 -3.83 -0.43
C ASP A 93 12.36 -3.04 -1.57
N PHE A 94 13.44 -3.61 -2.14
CA PHE A 94 14.18 -2.97 -3.22
C PHE A 94 13.50 -3.06 -4.60
N ASN A 95 12.34 -3.70 -4.71
CA ASN A 95 11.66 -3.93 -5.98
C ASN A 95 10.82 -2.73 -6.36
N LEU A 96 11.34 -1.92 -7.29
CA LEU A 96 10.64 -0.75 -7.82
C LEU A 96 9.34 -1.14 -8.56
N GLU A 97 9.34 -2.27 -9.27
CA GLU A 97 8.15 -2.71 -10.00
C GLU A 97 6.99 -3.00 -9.04
N THR A 98 7.25 -3.77 -7.97
CA THR A 98 6.25 -4.04 -6.92
C THR A 98 5.75 -2.74 -6.29
N ARG A 99 6.64 -1.77 -6.05
CA ARG A 99 6.29 -0.46 -5.52
C ARG A 99 5.34 0.28 -6.46
N MET A 100 5.71 0.43 -7.72
CA MET A 100 4.90 1.12 -8.73
C MET A 100 3.55 0.44 -8.93
N GLN A 101 3.53 -0.90 -9.03
CA GLN A 101 2.28 -1.65 -9.16
C GLN A 101 1.34 -1.43 -7.98
N SER A 102 1.86 -1.39 -6.76
CA SER A 102 1.04 -1.13 -5.57
C SER A 102 0.52 0.31 -5.51
N GLU A 103 1.27 1.29 -5.98
CA GLU A 103 0.82 2.68 -6.12
C GLU A 103 -0.31 2.81 -7.16
N ASP A 104 -0.18 2.12 -8.31
CA ASP A 104 -1.18 2.13 -9.38
C ASP A 104 -2.53 1.50 -8.96
N ARG A 105 -2.61 0.78 -7.83
CA ARG A 105 -3.90 0.29 -7.29
C ARG A 105 -4.77 1.41 -6.76
N CYS A 106 -4.17 2.43 -6.18
CA CYS A 106 -4.86 3.61 -5.65
C CYS A 106 -4.93 4.75 -6.67
N HIS A 107 -3.85 4.98 -7.40
CA HIS A 107 -3.75 6.01 -8.43
C HIS A 107 -4.24 5.47 -9.78
N ARG A 108 -5.55 5.32 -9.91
CA ARG A 108 -6.20 4.72 -11.08
C ARG A 108 -7.43 5.53 -11.50
N LEU A 109 -7.93 5.26 -12.71
CA LEU A 109 -9.21 5.81 -13.17
C LEU A 109 -10.32 5.55 -12.13
N GLY A 110 -10.99 6.62 -11.71
CA GLY A 110 -11.98 6.59 -10.62
C GLY A 110 -11.49 7.15 -9.29
N GLN A 111 -10.18 7.40 -9.12
CA GLN A 111 -9.66 8.13 -7.96
C GLN A 111 -10.06 9.60 -8.04
N LYS A 112 -10.81 10.07 -7.04
CA LYS A 112 -11.32 11.45 -6.97
C LYS A 112 -10.49 12.36 -6.05
N ASN A 113 -9.62 11.75 -5.24
CA ASN A 113 -8.83 12.45 -4.23
C ASN A 113 -7.34 12.37 -4.53
N THR A 114 -6.58 13.32 -3.99
CA THR A 114 -5.11 13.20 -3.93
C THR A 114 -4.74 12.02 -3.05
N VAL A 115 -3.87 11.15 -3.56
CA VAL A 115 -3.34 10.01 -2.78
C VAL A 115 -2.05 10.41 -2.09
N THR A 116 -2.01 10.24 -0.77
CA THR A 116 -0.83 10.48 0.04
C THR A 116 -0.09 9.17 0.29
N TYR A 117 1.22 9.15 0.03
CA TYR A 117 2.09 8.00 0.28
C TYR A 117 3.02 8.28 1.45
N ILE A 118 3.04 7.39 2.44
CA ILE A 118 3.84 7.50 3.66
C ILE A 118 4.76 6.29 3.75
N ASP A 119 6.06 6.50 3.81
CA ASP A 119 7.05 5.46 4.04
C ASP A 119 7.48 5.45 5.51
N PHE A 120 7.30 4.32 6.20
CA PHE A 120 7.88 4.10 7.51
C PHE A 120 9.33 3.66 7.34
N ILE A 121 10.23 4.34 8.01
CA ILE A 121 11.67 4.11 7.94
C ILE A 121 12.20 4.01 9.37
N CYS A 122 12.89 2.91 9.69
CA CYS A 122 13.67 2.83 10.91
C CYS A 122 15.02 3.48 10.68
N GLU A 123 15.38 4.43 11.54
CA GLU A 123 16.68 5.10 11.49
C GLU A 123 17.82 4.09 11.67
N ASP A 124 18.95 4.35 11.02
CA ASP A 124 20.17 3.51 11.06
C ASP A 124 19.96 2.05 10.62
N THR A 125 18.95 1.79 9.78
CA THR A 125 18.64 0.45 9.27
C THR A 125 18.74 0.36 7.74
N VAL A 126 18.49 -0.85 7.23
CA VAL A 126 18.39 -1.10 5.79
C VAL A 126 17.24 -0.35 5.14
N ASP A 127 16.21 0.05 5.88
CA ASP A 127 15.04 0.77 5.37
C ASP A 127 15.43 2.08 4.68
N GLU A 128 16.36 2.84 5.26
CA GLU A 128 16.87 4.08 4.64
C GLU A 128 17.50 3.81 3.27
N LYS A 129 18.28 2.71 3.17
CA LYS A 129 18.92 2.31 1.91
C LYS A 129 17.89 1.87 0.88
N ILE A 130 16.84 1.16 1.31
CA ILE A 130 15.73 0.72 0.45
C ILE A 130 15.01 1.93 -0.13
N VAL A 131 14.54 2.84 0.71
CA VAL A 131 13.77 4.02 0.27
C VAL A 131 14.63 4.94 -0.61
N LYS A 132 15.90 5.16 -0.24
CA LYS A 132 16.84 5.91 -1.07
C LYS A 132 17.06 5.26 -2.44
N SER A 133 17.21 3.92 -2.48
CA SER A 133 17.36 3.18 -3.74
C SER A 133 16.12 3.29 -4.62
N LEU A 134 14.92 3.16 -4.03
CA LEU A 134 13.66 3.32 -4.77
C LEU A 134 13.53 4.72 -5.38
N ARG A 135 13.80 5.77 -4.60
CA ARG A 135 13.79 7.16 -5.07
C ARG A 135 14.79 7.40 -6.20
N ASN A 136 16.03 6.91 -6.04
CA ASN A 136 17.05 7.03 -7.08
C ASN A 136 16.65 6.32 -8.38
N LYS A 137 16.03 5.13 -8.30
CA LYS A 137 15.55 4.40 -9.49
C LYS A 137 14.44 5.17 -10.20
N ILE A 138 13.53 5.79 -9.46
CA ILE A 138 12.47 6.65 -10.01
C ILE A 138 13.09 7.86 -10.70
N ASP A 139 14.08 8.52 -10.07
CA ASP A 139 14.74 9.70 -10.63
C ASP A 139 15.56 9.38 -11.87
N ILE A 140 16.27 8.24 -11.89
CA ILE A 140 17.00 7.77 -13.08
C ILE A 140 16.02 7.46 -14.20
N GLY A 141 14.93 6.76 -13.92
CA GLY A 141 13.88 6.48 -14.90
C GLY A 141 13.29 7.77 -15.48
N ALA A 142 13.03 8.77 -14.66
CA ALA A 142 12.53 10.08 -15.09
C ALA A 142 13.55 10.84 -15.95
N LYS A 143 14.84 10.78 -15.60
CA LYS A 143 15.91 11.46 -16.36
C LYS A 143 16.22 10.80 -17.69
N VAL A 144 16.17 9.46 -17.76
CA VAL A 144 16.53 8.69 -18.96
C VAL A 144 15.38 8.66 -19.96
N LEU A 145 14.16 8.59 -19.48
CA LEU A 145 12.98 8.38 -20.31
C LEU A 145 12.12 9.63 -20.50
N GLY A 146 12.39 10.71 -19.73
CA GLY A 146 11.55 11.91 -19.70
C GLY A 146 10.23 11.72 -18.93
N GLU A 147 9.54 12.82 -18.65
CA GLU A 147 8.25 12.74 -17.92
C GLU A 147 7.16 12.01 -18.73
N GLU A 148 7.19 12.11 -20.05
CA GLU A 148 6.28 11.38 -20.96
C GLU A 148 6.41 9.86 -20.81
N ALA A 149 7.60 9.36 -20.50
CA ALA A 149 7.79 7.93 -20.30
C ALA A 149 7.37 7.44 -18.91
N ARG A 150 7.29 8.32 -17.89
CA ARG A 150 6.60 8.00 -16.63
C ARG A 150 5.12 7.72 -16.87
N GLU A 151 4.47 8.54 -17.67
CA GLU A 151 3.07 8.34 -18.06
C GLU A 151 2.94 7.11 -18.98
N TRP A 152 3.85 6.93 -19.91
CA TRP A 152 3.87 5.79 -20.83
C TRP A 152 4.11 4.45 -20.11
N LEU A 153 5.05 4.37 -19.17
CA LEU A 153 5.25 3.19 -18.30
C LEU A 153 4.02 2.90 -17.41
N ARG A 154 3.26 3.91 -17.05
CA ARG A 154 1.97 3.75 -16.37
C ARG A 154 0.89 3.22 -17.32
N MET A 155 0.88 3.63 -18.57
CA MET A 155 -0.14 3.23 -19.56
C MET A 155 0.07 1.84 -20.15
N ILE A 156 1.31 1.37 -20.35
CA ILE A 156 1.61 0.03 -20.95
C ILE A 156 1.23 -1.11 -19.99
N LYS A 157 1.09 -0.86 -18.71
CA LYS A 157 0.76 -1.87 -17.68
C LYS A 157 -0.74 -1.95 -17.37
N GLN A 158 -1.59 -1.43 -18.25
CA GLN A 158 -3.03 -1.73 -18.25
C GLN A 158 -3.28 -3.05 -19.03
#